data_bc15fa5d8976880647ef4d048f2278ec
#
_entry.id   bc15fa5d8976880647ef4d048f2278ec
#
_cell.length_a   1.000
_cell.length_b   1.000
_cell.length_c   1.000
_cell.angle_alpha   90.00
_cell.angle_beta   90.00
_cell.angle_gamma   90.00
#
_symmetry.space_group_name_H-M   'P 1'
#
loop_
_entity.id
_entity.type
_entity.pdbx_description
1 polymer ?
#
loop_
_entity_poly.entity_id
_entity_poly.type
_entity_poly.pdbx_seq_one_letter_code
_entity_poly.pdbx_strand_id
1 'polypeptide(L)'
;MTTPMDMPSMDMPSMDTVELGASGLKVSRLSFGTGTIGGGGRSQQSDLGLEGLSSLLLYAYDRGITFWDGADGYGTHEHLAKALAQVERSTVTLTTKTTSRNPENVAADVERFLRELKTDYIDIVLLHCLTSADWPETATAAMEQLDRCKQRGLIRAVGTSCHDLGALTASASSNWPDVNLVRINYAGAAMCGPPDQVRELIEQMVLGGKGVYGMKVVGGGGDLTRDPARAIQYVAEQTRVHAMVMGMTSRAQVDENAGLVQKFSAVGV
;
A
#
# COMPACT_ATOMS: atom_id res chain seq x y z
N MET A 1 14.41 35.70 -25.50
CA MET A 1 13.65 34.46 -25.53
C MET A 1 14.68 33.34 -25.31
N THR A 2 14.87 32.92 -24.08
CA THR A 2 15.79 31.83 -23.73
C THR A 2 14.96 30.55 -23.66
N THR A 3 15.22 29.62 -24.57
CA THR A 3 14.67 28.27 -24.60
C THR A 3 15.00 27.56 -23.27
N PRO A 4 14.07 26.84 -22.63
CA PRO A 4 14.42 26.01 -21.49
C PRO A 4 15.37 24.91 -21.96
N MET A 5 16.52 24.80 -21.32
CA MET A 5 17.44 23.65 -21.52
C MET A 5 16.69 22.40 -21.06
N ASP A 6 16.42 21.49 -22.01
CA ASP A 6 16.10 20.09 -21.71
C ASP A 6 17.27 19.50 -20.90
N MET A 7 17.08 19.37 -19.61
CA MET A 7 17.97 18.55 -18.79
C MET A 7 17.82 17.11 -19.29
N PRO A 8 18.89 16.41 -19.59
CA PRO A 8 18.79 14.99 -19.94
C PRO A 8 18.14 14.24 -18.79
N SER A 9 17.12 13.46 -19.09
CA SER A 9 16.57 12.49 -18.15
C SER A 9 17.73 11.57 -17.75
N MET A 10 18.23 11.71 -16.53
CA MET A 10 19.08 10.67 -15.98
C MET A 10 18.25 9.39 -16.01
N ASP A 11 18.74 8.36 -16.74
CA ASP A 11 18.19 7.02 -16.73
C ASP A 11 18.22 6.50 -15.29
N MET A 12 17.20 6.84 -14.52
CA MET A 12 16.97 6.22 -13.21
C MET A 12 16.61 4.76 -13.49
N PRO A 13 17.33 3.79 -12.91
CA PRO A 13 16.94 2.39 -13.08
C PRO A 13 15.48 2.22 -12.61
N SER A 14 14.73 1.39 -13.34
CA SER A 14 13.35 1.04 -12.98
C SER A 14 13.30 0.46 -11.57
N MET A 15 12.25 0.76 -10.81
CA MET A 15 12.04 0.24 -9.45
C MET A 15 12.06 -1.29 -9.44
N ASP A 16 12.82 -1.88 -8.53
CA ASP A 16 12.85 -3.32 -8.31
C ASP A 16 11.48 -3.87 -7.93
N THR A 17 11.21 -5.08 -8.38
CA THR A 17 10.00 -5.81 -8.06
C THR A 17 10.29 -7.05 -7.21
N VAL A 18 9.30 -7.46 -6.42
CA VAL A 18 9.39 -8.60 -5.50
C VAL A 18 8.08 -9.38 -5.50
N GLU A 19 8.15 -10.69 -5.29
CA GLU A 19 6.98 -11.49 -5.00
C GLU A 19 6.41 -11.10 -3.63
N LEU A 20 5.11 -10.80 -3.56
CA LEU A 20 4.44 -10.39 -2.32
C LEU A 20 4.03 -11.64 -1.50
N GLY A 21 5.01 -12.27 -0.85
CA GLY A 21 4.81 -13.56 -0.20
C GLY A 21 4.33 -14.63 -1.16
N ALA A 22 3.43 -15.49 -0.70
CA ALA A 22 2.79 -16.54 -1.49
C ALA A 22 1.50 -16.08 -2.18
N SER A 23 1.21 -14.77 -2.24
CA SER A 23 -0.03 -14.22 -2.81
C SER A 23 -0.15 -14.41 -4.34
N GLY A 24 0.94 -14.77 -5.02
CA GLY A 24 1.02 -14.84 -6.49
C GLY A 24 1.05 -13.45 -7.17
N LEU A 25 1.29 -12.39 -6.39
CA LEU A 25 1.40 -11.02 -6.89
C LEU A 25 2.85 -10.57 -6.87
N LYS A 26 3.29 -9.95 -7.98
CA LYS A 26 4.57 -9.28 -8.07
C LYS A 26 4.37 -7.78 -7.97
N VAL A 27 5.08 -7.12 -7.06
CA VAL A 27 4.89 -5.70 -6.74
C VAL A 27 6.21 -4.93 -6.81
N SER A 28 6.16 -3.64 -7.11
CA SER A 28 7.31 -2.75 -6.91
C SER A 28 7.61 -2.59 -5.42
N ARG A 29 8.89 -2.52 -5.03
CA ARG A 29 9.32 -2.36 -3.62
C ARG A 29 8.85 -1.06 -3.00
N LEU A 30 8.61 -0.03 -3.79
CA LEU A 30 7.90 1.18 -3.39
C LEU A 30 6.47 1.14 -3.93
N SER A 31 5.49 1.33 -3.06
CA SER A 31 4.09 1.52 -3.41
C SER A 31 3.72 3.00 -3.33
N PHE A 32 2.95 3.49 -4.31
CA PHE A 32 2.38 4.83 -4.26
C PHE A 32 1.13 4.83 -3.38
N GLY A 33 1.24 5.40 -2.19
CA GLY A 33 0.12 5.56 -1.25
C GLY A 33 -0.69 6.83 -1.55
N THR A 34 -2.00 6.70 -1.56
CA THR A 34 -2.91 7.84 -1.82
C THR A 34 -3.65 8.34 -0.59
N GLY A 35 -3.24 7.90 0.63
CA GLY A 35 -3.98 8.12 1.88
C GLY A 35 -3.19 8.84 2.99
N THR A 36 -2.26 9.74 2.69
CA THR A 36 -1.61 10.52 3.75
C THR A 36 -2.62 11.43 4.43
N ILE A 37 -2.76 11.27 5.77
CA ILE A 37 -3.80 11.94 6.58
C ILE A 37 -5.19 11.72 5.95
N GLY A 38 -5.43 10.50 5.44
CA GLY A 38 -6.64 10.18 4.69
C GLY A 38 -7.78 9.72 5.59
N GLY A 39 -9.00 10.16 5.25
CA GLY A 39 -10.25 9.79 5.89
C GLY A 39 -11.39 10.72 5.48
N GLY A 40 -12.63 10.25 5.62
CA GLY A 40 -13.80 11.06 5.30
C GLY A 40 -13.91 11.47 3.82
N GLY A 41 -13.36 10.68 2.90
CA GLY A 41 -13.40 10.97 1.47
C GLY A 41 -12.33 11.94 1.00
N ARG A 42 -11.28 12.19 1.78
CA ARG A 42 -10.18 13.13 1.45
C ARG A 42 -8.84 12.64 1.95
N SER A 43 -7.75 13.05 1.29
CA SER A 43 -6.36 12.85 1.67
C SER A 43 -5.48 13.98 1.11
N GLN A 44 -4.23 14.08 1.57
CA GLN A 44 -3.28 15.03 0.97
C GLN A 44 -3.10 14.79 -0.55
N GLN A 45 -3.20 13.55 -0.99
CA GLN A 45 -3.08 13.21 -2.39
C GLN A 45 -4.34 13.63 -3.17
N SER A 46 -5.56 13.44 -2.62
CA SER A 46 -6.78 13.91 -3.28
C SER A 46 -6.83 15.44 -3.43
N ASP A 47 -6.14 16.17 -2.53
CA ASP A 47 -6.04 17.64 -2.58
C ASP A 47 -5.25 18.16 -3.80
N LEU A 48 -4.47 17.30 -4.47
CA LEU A 48 -3.82 17.64 -5.74
C LEU A 48 -4.82 17.79 -6.91
N GLY A 49 -6.07 17.41 -6.68
CA GLY A 49 -7.11 17.37 -7.71
C GLY A 49 -6.93 16.21 -8.69
N LEU A 50 -7.97 15.99 -9.51
CA LEU A 50 -8.04 14.84 -10.40
C LEU A 50 -6.85 14.76 -11.37
N GLU A 51 -6.50 15.87 -12.04
CA GLU A 51 -5.39 15.92 -12.98
C GLU A 51 -4.03 15.80 -12.27
N GLY A 52 -3.85 16.49 -11.15
CA GLY A 52 -2.58 16.52 -10.42
C GLY A 52 -2.17 15.14 -9.91
N LEU A 53 -3.08 14.44 -9.20
CA LEU A 53 -2.77 13.11 -8.67
C LEU A 53 -2.64 12.07 -9.79
N SER A 54 -3.53 12.08 -10.80
CA SER A 54 -3.43 11.13 -11.91
C SER A 54 -2.12 11.28 -12.68
N SER A 55 -1.69 12.52 -12.96
CA SER A 55 -0.40 12.77 -13.61
C SER A 55 0.80 12.36 -12.74
N LEU A 56 0.69 12.50 -11.42
CA LEU A 56 1.75 12.09 -10.51
C LEU A 56 1.83 10.56 -10.39
N LEU A 57 0.71 9.85 -10.43
CA LEU A 57 0.66 8.38 -10.50
C LEU A 57 1.32 7.85 -11.78
N LEU A 58 1.04 8.48 -12.94
CA LEU A 58 1.69 8.14 -14.20
C LEU A 58 3.19 8.42 -14.18
N TYR A 59 3.60 9.56 -13.60
CA TYR A 59 5.00 9.88 -13.41
C TYR A 59 5.73 8.83 -12.54
N ALA A 60 5.07 8.33 -11.49
CA ALA A 60 5.59 7.26 -10.66
C ALA A 60 5.64 5.91 -11.41
N TYR A 61 4.61 5.63 -12.22
CA TYR A 61 4.56 4.44 -13.08
C TYR A 61 5.75 4.40 -14.05
N ASP A 62 6.10 5.50 -14.70
CA ASP A 62 7.25 5.61 -15.60
C ASP A 62 8.59 5.32 -14.90
N ARG A 63 8.63 5.37 -13.57
CA ARG A 63 9.78 4.99 -12.72
C ARG A 63 9.70 3.57 -12.18
N GLY A 64 8.74 2.78 -12.67
CA GLY A 64 8.53 1.41 -12.25
C GLY A 64 7.78 1.27 -10.92
N ILE A 65 7.16 2.34 -10.38
CA ILE A 65 6.31 2.25 -9.19
C ILE A 65 4.92 1.82 -9.63
N THR A 66 4.74 0.50 -9.74
CA THR A 66 3.54 -0.14 -10.27
C THR A 66 2.60 -0.66 -9.18
N PHE A 67 2.96 -0.55 -7.92
CA PHE A 67 2.12 -0.90 -6.79
C PHE A 67 1.40 0.36 -6.27
N TRP A 68 0.07 0.46 -6.46
CA TRP A 68 -0.74 1.61 -6.07
C TRP A 68 -1.69 1.25 -4.93
N ASP A 69 -1.68 2.08 -3.88
CA ASP A 69 -2.45 1.84 -2.65
C ASP A 69 -3.49 2.95 -2.43
N GLY A 70 -4.76 2.55 -2.50
CA GLY A 70 -5.93 3.36 -2.19
C GLY A 70 -6.71 2.83 -0.99
N ALA A 71 -7.80 3.48 -0.68
CA ALA A 71 -8.86 3.00 0.21
C ALA A 71 -10.15 3.79 -0.04
N ASP A 72 -11.28 3.20 0.35
CA ASP A 72 -12.61 3.83 0.25
C ASP A 72 -12.65 5.25 0.84
N GLY A 73 -12.10 5.39 2.05
CA GLY A 73 -12.13 6.67 2.77
C GLY A 73 -11.15 7.75 2.30
N TYR A 74 -10.35 7.53 1.24
CA TYR A 74 -9.31 8.49 0.81
C TYR A 74 -9.78 9.47 -0.28
N GLY A 75 -10.92 9.20 -0.92
CA GLY A 75 -11.42 10.02 -2.02
C GLY A 75 -10.54 9.98 -3.27
N THR A 76 -9.86 8.86 -3.54
CA THR A 76 -8.85 8.77 -4.60
C THR A 76 -9.16 7.74 -5.69
N HIS A 77 -10.27 7.00 -5.61
CA HIS A 77 -10.61 5.98 -6.61
C HIS A 77 -10.74 6.55 -8.02
N GLU A 78 -11.37 7.72 -8.20
CA GLU A 78 -11.48 8.35 -9.52
C GLU A 78 -10.12 8.79 -10.10
N HIS A 79 -9.19 9.20 -9.24
CA HIS A 79 -7.83 9.58 -9.62
C HIS A 79 -7.04 8.36 -10.09
N LEU A 80 -7.13 7.25 -9.33
CA LEU A 80 -6.56 5.96 -9.69
C LEU A 80 -7.16 5.46 -11.01
N ALA A 81 -8.48 5.52 -11.17
CA ALA A 81 -9.17 5.11 -12.40
C ALA A 81 -8.68 5.91 -13.62
N LYS A 82 -8.48 7.23 -13.44
CA LYS A 82 -7.99 8.08 -14.54
C LYS A 82 -6.55 7.75 -14.94
N ALA A 83 -5.69 7.41 -13.98
CA ALA A 83 -4.33 6.96 -14.27
C ALA A 83 -4.33 5.55 -14.88
N LEU A 84 -5.11 4.61 -14.33
CA LEU A 84 -5.26 3.24 -14.86
C LEU A 84 -5.70 3.21 -16.33
N ALA A 85 -6.54 4.15 -16.76
CA ALA A 85 -6.99 4.24 -18.15
C ALA A 85 -5.87 4.57 -19.16
N GLN A 86 -4.67 4.94 -18.70
CA GLN A 86 -3.54 5.34 -19.53
C GLN A 86 -2.37 4.34 -19.50
N VAL A 87 -2.51 3.22 -18.77
CA VAL A 87 -1.50 2.17 -18.65
C VAL A 87 -2.13 0.80 -18.91
N GLU A 88 -1.31 -0.20 -19.20
CA GLU A 88 -1.79 -1.57 -19.27
C GLU A 88 -2.18 -2.05 -17.85
N ARG A 89 -3.47 -2.34 -17.63
CA ARG A 89 -4.03 -2.69 -16.31
C ARG A 89 -3.27 -3.82 -15.61
N SER A 90 -2.82 -4.80 -16.36
CA SER A 90 -2.10 -5.98 -15.85
C SER A 90 -0.72 -5.65 -15.29
N THR A 91 -0.15 -4.49 -15.62
CA THR A 91 1.15 -4.05 -15.12
C THR A 91 1.08 -3.33 -13.78
N VAL A 92 -0.13 -3.00 -13.29
CA VAL A 92 -0.35 -2.32 -12.01
C VAL A 92 -0.95 -3.28 -11.00
N THR A 93 -0.34 -3.41 -9.82
CA THR A 93 -0.96 -4.03 -8.65
C THR A 93 -1.69 -2.96 -7.86
N LEU A 94 -3.01 -3.08 -7.78
CA LEU A 94 -3.89 -2.10 -7.14
C LEU A 94 -4.45 -2.64 -5.84
N THR A 95 -4.26 -1.89 -4.74
CA THR A 95 -4.89 -2.14 -3.45
C THR A 95 -5.99 -1.13 -3.16
N THR A 96 -7.10 -1.62 -2.62
CA THR A 96 -8.07 -0.79 -1.89
C THR A 96 -8.50 -1.47 -0.60
N LYS A 97 -9.31 -0.78 0.22
CA LYS A 97 -9.64 -1.23 1.58
C LYS A 97 -11.08 -0.88 1.92
N THR A 98 -11.77 -1.78 2.61
CA THR A 98 -13.12 -1.56 3.15
C THR A 98 -13.13 -1.56 4.68
N THR A 99 -13.90 -0.67 5.28
CA THR A 99 -14.20 -0.66 6.72
C THR A 99 -15.45 -1.47 7.06
N SER A 100 -16.18 -1.97 6.07
CA SER A 100 -17.37 -2.79 6.25
C SER A 100 -17.03 -4.13 6.92
N ARG A 101 -17.93 -4.59 7.80
CA ARG A 101 -17.82 -5.89 8.48
C ARG A 101 -19.05 -6.77 8.21
N ASN A 102 -20.13 -6.17 7.75
CA ASN A 102 -21.33 -6.87 7.31
C ASN A 102 -21.12 -7.39 5.87
N PRO A 103 -21.45 -8.66 5.57
CA PRO A 103 -21.17 -9.28 4.27
C PRO A 103 -21.87 -8.60 3.09
N GLU A 104 -23.12 -8.12 3.26
CA GLU A 104 -23.85 -7.40 2.21
C GLU A 104 -23.15 -6.08 1.87
N ASN A 105 -22.68 -5.34 2.87
CA ASN A 105 -21.95 -4.10 2.67
C ASN A 105 -20.58 -4.35 2.04
N VAL A 106 -19.87 -5.43 2.43
CA VAL A 106 -18.59 -5.82 1.78
C VAL A 106 -18.79 -6.14 0.32
N ALA A 107 -19.87 -6.88 -0.04
CA ALA A 107 -20.17 -7.16 -1.43
C ALA A 107 -20.46 -5.88 -2.23
N ALA A 108 -21.31 -5.00 -1.65
CA ALA A 108 -21.66 -3.70 -2.25
C ALA A 108 -20.43 -2.80 -2.42
N ASP A 109 -19.52 -2.78 -1.43
CA ASP A 109 -18.26 -2.04 -1.50
C ASP A 109 -17.39 -2.53 -2.64
N VAL A 110 -17.16 -3.85 -2.76
CA VAL A 110 -16.34 -4.41 -3.85
C VAL A 110 -16.92 -4.05 -5.22
N GLU A 111 -18.23 -4.20 -5.42
CA GLU A 111 -18.89 -3.82 -6.67
C GLU A 111 -18.80 -2.32 -6.95
N ARG A 112 -18.91 -1.48 -5.92
CA ARG A 112 -18.74 -0.03 -6.03
C ARG A 112 -17.29 0.33 -6.38
N PHE A 113 -16.31 -0.28 -5.71
CA PHE A 113 -14.89 -0.06 -5.98
C PHE A 113 -14.52 -0.39 -7.43
N LEU A 114 -15.01 -1.52 -7.95
CA LEU A 114 -14.81 -1.89 -9.37
C LEU A 114 -15.37 -0.83 -10.33
N ARG A 115 -16.57 -0.30 -10.04
CA ARG A 115 -17.16 0.77 -10.85
C ARG A 115 -16.39 2.09 -10.75
N GLU A 116 -15.99 2.51 -9.54
CA GLU A 116 -15.23 3.74 -9.28
C GLU A 116 -13.84 3.69 -9.91
N LEU A 117 -13.15 2.56 -9.77
CA LEU A 117 -11.82 2.29 -10.32
C LEU A 117 -11.84 1.95 -11.82
N LYS A 118 -13.04 1.73 -12.40
CA LYS A 118 -13.26 1.37 -13.82
C LYS A 118 -12.40 0.17 -14.24
N THR A 119 -12.44 -0.89 -13.46
CA THR A 119 -11.68 -2.13 -13.69
C THR A 119 -12.53 -3.35 -13.37
N ASP A 120 -12.23 -4.47 -14.01
CA ASP A 120 -12.96 -5.72 -13.82
C ASP A 120 -12.45 -6.52 -12.61
N TYR A 121 -11.28 -6.18 -12.09
CA TYR A 121 -10.70 -6.84 -10.91
C TYR A 121 -9.84 -5.86 -10.09
N ILE A 122 -9.70 -6.17 -8.80
CA ILE A 122 -8.80 -5.50 -7.86
C ILE A 122 -7.76 -6.51 -7.40
N ASP A 123 -6.48 -6.14 -7.37
CA ASP A 123 -5.44 -7.08 -6.98
C ASP A 123 -5.49 -7.41 -5.49
N ILE A 124 -5.68 -6.41 -4.62
CA ILE A 124 -5.70 -6.61 -3.17
C ILE A 124 -6.87 -5.83 -2.55
N VAL A 125 -7.71 -6.51 -1.76
CA VAL A 125 -8.69 -5.83 -0.90
C VAL A 125 -8.42 -6.16 0.56
N LEU A 126 -8.22 -5.12 1.39
CA LEU A 126 -7.96 -5.28 2.80
C LEU A 126 -9.17 -4.94 3.67
N LEU A 127 -9.38 -5.69 4.75
CA LEU A 127 -10.17 -5.24 5.89
C LEU A 127 -9.39 -4.10 6.57
N HIS A 128 -9.96 -2.89 6.50
CA HIS A 128 -9.29 -1.64 6.92
C HIS A 128 -9.49 -1.35 8.40
N CYS A 129 -8.45 -0.81 9.04
CA CYS A 129 -8.51 -0.28 10.41
C CYS A 129 -8.98 -1.32 11.44
N LEU A 130 -8.39 -2.52 11.44
CA LEU A 130 -8.63 -3.50 12.49
C LEU A 130 -7.98 -3.02 13.80
N THR A 131 -8.77 -2.93 14.86
CA THR A 131 -8.40 -2.33 16.15
C THR A 131 -8.66 -3.24 17.35
N SER A 132 -9.10 -4.49 17.14
CA SER A 132 -9.36 -5.47 18.19
C SER A 132 -8.73 -6.82 17.85
N ALA A 133 -8.24 -7.54 18.86
CA ALA A 133 -7.64 -8.86 18.70
C ALA A 133 -8.65 -9.95 18.30
N ASP A 134 -9.94 -9.74 18.57
CA ASP A 134 -11.04 -10.65 18.23
C ASP A 134 -11.58 -10.46 16.80
N TRP A 135 -10.89 -9.67 15.97
CA TRP A 135 -11.34 -9.45 14.59
C TRP A 135 -11.50 -10.74 13.77
N PRO A 136 -10.69 -11.82 13.97
CA PRO A 136 -10.89 -13.05 13.19
C PRO A 136 -12.28 -13.65 13.41
N GLU A 137 -12.81 -13.57 14.64
CA GLU A 137 -14.13 -14.05 15.01
C GLU A 137 -15.24 -13.06 14.60
N THR A 138 -15.03 -11.77 14.88
CA THR A 138 -16.05 -10.73 14.65
C THR A 138 -16.17 -10.33 13.18
N ALA A 139 -15.17 -10.55 12.34
CA ALA A 139 -15.19 -10.28 10.92
C ALA A 139 -15.36 -11.52 10.04
N THR A 140 -15.65 -12.70 10.60
CA THR A 140 -15.75 -13.97 9.84
C THR A 140 -16.66 -13.84 8.60
N ALA A 141 -17.85 -13.27 8.75
CA ALA A 141 -18.78 -13.09 7.63
C ALA A 141 -18.25 -12.15 6.54
N ALA A 142 -17.49 -11.12 6.90
CA ALA A 142 -16.82 -10.23 5.95
C ALA A 142 -15.67 -10.94 5.23
N MET A 143 -14.90 -11.77 5.95
CA MET A 143 -13.83 -12.60 5.39
C MET A 143 -14.39 -13.58 4.36
N GLU A 144 -15.41 -14.33 4.71
CA GLU A 144 -16.09 -15.25 3.79
C GLU A 144 -16.64 -14.55 2.54
N GLN A 145 -17.13 -13.31 2.69
CA GLN A 145 -17.63 -12.55 1.56
C GLN A 145 -16.48 -12.07 0.64
N LEU A 146 -15.35 -11.67 1.19
CA LEU A 146 -14.14 -11.35 0.39
C LEU A 146 -13.62 -12.60 -0.33
N ASP A 147 -13.64 -13.77 0.34
CA ASP A 147 -13.25 -15.04 -0.29
C ASP A 147 -14.19 -15.41 -1.45
N ARG A 148 -15.50 -15.18 -1.31
CA ARG A 148 -16.45 -15.34 -2.43
C ARG A 148 -16.14 -14.40 -3.60
N CYS A 149 -15.77 -13.16 -3.31
CA CYS A 149 -15.32 -12.21 -4.34
C CYS A 149 -14.02 -12.67 -5.02
N LYS A 150 -13.08 -13.24 -4.26
CA LYS A 150 -11.83 -13.83 -4.78
C LYS A 150 -12.12 -15.05 -5.68
N GLN A 151 -13.00 -15.95 -5.26
CA GLN A 151 -13.43 -17.10 -6.07
C GLN A 151 -14.10 -16.71 -7.39
N ARG A 152 -14.80 -15.57 -7.41
CA ARG A 152 -15.42 -14.99 -8.62
C ARG A 152 -14.42 -14.24 -9.51
N GLY A 153 -13.16 -14.13 -9.11
CA GLY A 153 -12.12 -13.38 -9.84
C GLY A 153 -12.23 -11.86 -9.74
N LEU A 154 -13.08 -11.32 -8.87
CA LEU A 154 -13.21 -9.87 -8.65
C LEU A 154 -12.06 -9.31 -7.82
N ILE A 155 -11.43 -10.16 -7.01
CA ILE A 155 -10.27 -9.84 -6.15
C ILE A 155 -9.23 -10.95 -6.36
N ARG A 156 -7.93 -10.60 -6.38
CA ARG A 156 -6.85 -11.59 -6.50
C ARG A 156 -6.29 -12.02 -5.15
N ALA A 157 -6.18 -11.09 -4.18
CA ALA A 157 -5.72 -11.38 -2.83
C ALA A 157 -6.53 -10.59 -1.79
N VAL A 158 -6.67 -11.15 -0.61
CA VAL A 158 -7.36 -10.56 0.54
C VAL A 158 -6.38 -10.31 1.68
N GLY A 159 -6.73 -9.42 2.62
CA GLY A 159 -5.84 -9.20 3.75
C GLY A 159 -6.33 -8.18 4.76
N THR A 160 -5.37 -7.67 5.53
CA THR A 160 -5.64 -6.81 6.69
C THR A 160 -4.81 -5.54 6.71
N SER A 161 -5.38 -4.49 7.31
CA SER A 161 -4.68 -3.28 7.72
C SER A 161 -4.95 -3.06 9.21
N CYS A 162 -3.99 -3.43 10.08
CA CYS A 162 -4.15 -3.39 11.53
C CYS A 162 -3.67 -2.07 12.11
N HIS A 163 -4.45 -1.54 13.08
CA HIS A 163 -4.17 -0.27 13.75
C HIS A 163 -3.98 -0.43 15.27
N ASP A 164 -3.94 -1.65 15.76
CA ASP A 164 -3.73 -2.04 17.15
C ASP A 164 -2.80 -3.27 17.22
N LEU A 165 -2.03 -3.43 18.30
CA LEU A 165 -1.06 -4.51 18.45
C LEU A 165 -1.75 -5.88 18.60
N GLY A 166 -2.85 -5.94 19.33
CA GLY A 166 -3.64 -7.17 19.46
C GLY A 166 -4.22 -7.61 18.13
N ALA A 167 -4.76 -6.67 17.34
CA ALA A 167 -5.24 -6.94 15.99
C ALA A 167 -4.12 -7.42 15.06
N LEU A 168 -2.92 -6.83 15.16
CA LEU A 168 -1.75 -7.24 14.38
C LEU A 168 -1.26 -8.64 14.78
N THR A 169 -1.24 -8.94 16.08
CA THR A 169 -0.88 -10.27 16.61
C THR A 169 -1.87 -11.33 16.11
N ALA A 170 -3.16 -11.03 16.16
CA ALA A 170 -4.18 -11.92 15.62
C ALA A 170 -4.01 -12.13 14.09
N SER A 171 -3.64 -11.08 13.35
CA SER A 171 -3.37 -11.18 11.92
C SER A 171 -2.12 -12.02 11.61
N ALA A 172 -1.08 -11.93 12.43
CA ALA A 172 0.11 -12.77 12.30
C ALA A 172 -0.23 -14.25 12.48
N SER A 173 -1.12 -14.56 13.41
CA SER A 173 -1.53 -15.94 13.76
C SER A 173 -2.64 -16.50 12.85
N SER A 174 -3.46 -15.67 12.24
CA SER A 174 -4.55 -16.09 11.34
C SER A 174 -4.02 -16.61 10.02
N ASN A 175 -4.58 -17.68 9.47
CA ASN A 175 -4.22 -18.20 8.15
C ASN A 175 -5.00 -17.51 7.00
N TRP A 176 -5.94 -16.63 7.30
CA TRP A 176 -6.80 -16.02 6.28
C TRP A 176 -6.12 -14.95 5.42
N PRO A 177 -5.31 -13.99 5.98
CA PRO A 177 -4.75 -12.94 5.16
C PRO A 177 -3.66 -13.46 4.21
N ASP A 178 -3.84 -13.25 2.90
CA ASP A 178 -2.75 -13.38 1.91
C ASP A 178 -1.73 -12.23 2.11
N VAL A 179 -2.23 -11.02 2.43
CA VAL A 179 -1.43 -9.79 2.48
C VAL A 179 -1.73 -8.98 3.75
N ASN A 180 -0.68 -8.42 4.34
CA ASN A 180 -0.77 -7.58 5.54
C ASN A 180 -0.12 -6.21 5.31
N LEU A 181 -0.86 -5.14 5.61
CA LEU A 181 -0.36 -3.77 5.64
C LEU A 181 -0.05 -3.38 7.09
N VAL A 182 1.23 -3.18 7.40
CA VAL A 182 1.74 -3.03 8.77
C VAL A 182 2.39 -1.66 8.98
N ARG A 183 2.09 -1.00 10.08
CA ARG A 183 2.75 0.25 10.49
C ARG A 183 4.15 -0.04 11.03
N ILE A 184 5.19 0.51 10.40
CA ILE A 184 6.58 0.26 10.79
C ILE A 184 7.49 1.47 10.52
N ASN A 185 8.25 1.87 11.53
CA ASN A 185 9.36 2.81 11.46
C ASN A 185 10.25 2.67 12.70
N TYR A 186 11.44 3.27 12.68
CA TYR A 186 12.43 3.15 13.77
C TYR A 186 12.04 3.87 15.07
N ALA A 187 11.13 4.85 15.01
CA ALA A 187 10.77 5.71 16.13
C ALA A 187 9.49 5.28 16.86
N GLY A 188 8.78 4.26 16.36
CA GLY A 188 7.47 3.86 16.90
C GLY A 188 6.34 4.88 16.61
N ALA A 189 6.59 5.89 15.77
CA ALA A 189 5.63 6.95 15.49
C ALA A 189 4.42 6.43 14.72
N ALA A 190 3.22 6.66 15.25
CA ALA A 190 1.95 6.18 14.68
C ALA A 190 1.91 4.65 14.41
N MET A 191 2.68 3.87 15.15
CA MET A 191 2.71 2.40 15.07
C MET A 191 1.66 1.76 15.99
N CYS A 192 1.46 0.46 15.83
CA CYS A 192 0.54 -0.34 16.66
C CYS A 192 1.17 -0.72 18.01
N GLY A 193 2.50 -0.73 18.10
CA GLY A 193 3.27 -1.14 19.27
C GLY A 193 4.75 -0.81 19.13
N PRO A 194 5.61 -1.25 20.06
CA PRO A 194 7.05 -1.06 20.00
C PRO A 194 7.64 -1.63 18.70
N PRO A 195 8.63 -0.95 18.08
CA PRO A 195 9.21 -1.39 16.80
C PRO A 195 9.70 -2.84 16.79
N ASP A 196 10.34 -3.30 17.86
CA ASP A 196 10.87 -4.66 17.92
C ASP A 196 9.75 -5.72 17.93
N GLN A 197 8.67 -5.51 18.69
CA GLN A 197 7.51 -6.43 18.68
C GLN A 197 6.84 -6.47 17.30
N VAL A 198 6.71 -5.32 16.65
CA VAL A 198 6.13 -5.27 15.30
C VAL A 198 7.04 -5.96 14.29
N ARG A 199 8.37 -5.85 14.40
CA ARG A 199 9.33 -6.57 13.57
C ARG A 199 9.21 -8.09 13.72
N GLU A 200 9.09 -8.59 14.94
CA GLU A 200 8.90 -10.03 15.21
C GLU A 200 7.61 -10.55 14.54
N LEU A 201 6.51 -9.79 14.63
CA LEU A 201 5.26 -10.15 13.97
C LEU A 201 5.38 -10.11 12.43
N ILE A 202 6.09 -9.11 11.86
CA ILE A 202 6.40 -9.07 10.42
C ILE A 202 7.19 -10.31 10.01
N GLU A 203 8.23 -10.68 10.77
CA GLU A 203 9.04 -11.87 10.49
C GLU A 203 8.19 -13.14 10.53
N GLN A 204 7.34 -13.30 11.55
CA GLN A 204 6.40 -14.42 11.66
C GLN A 204 5.49 -14.52 10.43
N MET A 205 4.91 -13.39 9.98
CA MET A 205 4.04 -13.34 8.81
C MET A 205 4.78 -13.77 7.54
N VAL A 206 5.99 -13.23 7.32
CA VAL A 206 6.81 -13.52 6.13
C VAL A 206 7.26 -14.97 6.11
N LEU A 207 7.73 -15.51 7.23
CA LEU A 207 8.09 -16.93 7.35
C LEU A 207 6.88 -17.85 7.15
N GLY A 208 5.68 -17.39 7.50
CA GLY A 208 4.41 -18.05 7.21
C GLY A 208 3.93 -17.91 5.76
N GLY A 209 4.71 -17.29 4.88
CA GLY A 209 4.39 -17.11 3.46
C GLY A 209 3.46 -15.95 3.14
N LYS A 210 3.10 -15.11 4.11
CA LYS A 210 2.22 -13.95 3.87
C LYS A 210 2.96 -12.81 3.18
N GLY A 211 2.27 -12.11 2.29
CA GLY A 211 2.72 -10.83 1.77
C GLY A 211 2.66 -9.76 2.88
N VAL A 212 3.73 -8.99 3.05
CA VAL A 212 3.77 -7.90 4.03
C VAL A 212 4.32 -6.65 3.37
N TYR A 213 3.60 -5.52 3.48
CA TYR A 213 4.14 -4.23 3.09
C TYR A 213 3.97 -3.20 4.21
N GLY A 214 4.98 -2.34 4.35
CA GLY A 214 5.09 -1.40 5.45
C GLY A 214 4.43 -0.05 5.15
N MET A 215 3.63 0.48 6.07
CA MET A 215 3.15 1.86 6.04
C MET A 215 3.69 2.68 7.22
N LYS A 216 3.50 3.99 7.19
CA LYS A 216 4.02 4.93 8.20
C LYS A 216 5.54 4.94 8.30
N VAL A 217 6.22 4.56 7.24
CA VAL A 217 7.70 4.55 7.14
C VAL A 217 8.29 5.88 7.60
N VAL A 218 7.72 6.99 7.13
CA VAL A 218 8.10 8.35 7.54
C VAL A 218 7.12 8.96 8.57
N GLY A 219 6.53 8.14 9.44
CA GLY A 219 5.66 8.59 10.53
C GLY A 219 4.30 9.16 10.11
N GLY A 220 3.89 9.01 8.85
CA GLY A 220 2.59 9.49 8.36
C GLY A 220 2.46 11.01 8.25
N GLY A 221 3.54 11.71 7.91
CA GLY A 221 3.58 13.17 7.78
C GLY A 221 4.14 13.90 9.01
N GLY A 222 4.72 13.17 9.97
CA GLY A 222 5.36 13.72 11.17
C GLY A 222 6.85 14.03 10.99
N ASP A 223 7.59 14.11 12.12
CA ASP A 223 9.01 14.51 12.16
C ASP A 223 9.95 13.61 11.36
N LEU A 224 9.59 12.35 11.14
CA LEU A 224 10.40 11.41 10.34
C LEU A 224 10.51 11.82 8.86
N THR A 225 9.65 12.70 8.38
CA THR A 225 9.73 13.25 7.02
C THR A 225 10.95 14.16 6.82
N ARG A 226 11.62 14.60 7.92
CA ARG A 226 12.84 15.41 7.86
C ARG A 226 14.07 14.59 7.49
N ASP A 227 14.05 13.28 7.70
CA ASP A 227 15.12 12.35 7.32
C ASP A 227 14.52 11.06 6.75
N PRO A 228 13.98 11.12 5.51
CA PRO A 228 13.38 9.97 4.86
C PRO A 228 14.42 8.87 4.58
N ALA A 229 15.69 9.25 4.38
CA ALA A 229 16.75 8.28 4.13
C ALA A 229 16.94 7.32 5.29
N ARG A 230 17.04 7.82 6.52
CA ARG A 230 17.14 7.00 7.73
C ARG A 230 15.90 6.12 7.92
N ALA A 231 14.71 6.68 7.68
CA ALA A 231 13.46 5.94 7.87
C ALA A 231 13.32 4.78 6.86
N ILE A 232 13.61 5.03 5.59
CA ILE A 232 13.59 4.02 4.53
C ILE A 232 14.68 2.98 4.76
N GLN A 233 15.90 3.39 5.10
CA GLN A 233 17.01 2.49 5.40
C GLN A 233 16.65 1.51 6.52
N TYR A 234 16.10 2.02 7.64
CA TYR A 234 15.68 1.16 8.74
C TYR A 234 14.68 0.08 8.28
N VAL A 235 13.66 0.46 7.52
CA VAL A 235 12.65 -0.49 7.07
C VAL A 235 13.25 -1.49 6.07
N ALA A 236 14.09 -1.04 5.14
CA ALA A 236 14.74 -1.90 4.15
C ALA A 236 15.70 -2.92 4.76
N GLU A 237 16.52 -2.49 5.73
CA GLU A 237 17.62 -3.31 6.26
C GLU A 237 17.24 -4.07 7.55
N GLN A 238 16.30 -3.52 8.35
CA GLN A 238 15.98 -4.06 9.67
C GLN A 238 14.64 -4.79 9.74
N THR A 239 13.88 -4.83 8.65
CA THR A 239 12.61 -5.53 8.58
C THR A 239 12.56 -6.48 7.38
N ARG A 240 11.58 -7.38 7.37
CA ARG A 240 11.35 -8.31 6.26
C ARG A 240 10.16 -7.92 5.38
N VAL A 241 9.75 -6.65 5.38
CA VAL A 241 8.67 -6.24 4.49
C VAL A 241 9.07 -6.38 3.02
N HIS A 242 8.15 -6.84 2.18
CA HIS A 242 8.39 -6.99 0.76
C HIS A 242 8.42 -5.64 0.04
N ALA A 243 7.56 -4.70 0.50
CA ALA A 243 7.42 -3.37 -0.08
C ALA A 243 7.11 -2.31 0.98
N MET A 244 7.24 -1.04 0.62
CA MET A 244 6.90 0.11 1.46
C MET A 244 5.87 0.98 0.76
N VAL A 245 4.78 1.36 1.44
CA VAL A 245 3.83 2.33 0.89
C VAL A 245 4.11 3.71 1.46
N MET A 246 4.30 4.67 0.57
CA MET A 246 4.56 6.07 0.91
C MET A 246 3.64 6.99 0.11
N GLY A 247 3.03 7.95 0.79
CA GLY A 247 2.28 9.02 0.13
C GLY A 247 3.23 10.08 -0.39
N MET A 248 3.04 10.48 -1.64
CA MET A 248 3.84 11.49 -2.32
C MET A 248 2.91 12.53 -2.94
N THR A 249 3.33 13.79 -2.93
CA THR A 249 2.55 14.93 -3.46
C THR A 249 3.30 15.72 -4.52
N SER A 250 4.54 15.31 -4.85
CA SER A 250 5.36 15.95 -5.89
C SER A 250 6.26 14.95 -6.59
N ARG A 251 6.68 15.28 -7.81
CA ARG A 251 7.67 14.50 -8.57
C ARG A 251 9.00 14.36 -7.83
N ALA A 252 9.45 15.43 -7.15
CA ALA A 252 10.67 15.39 -6.35
C ALA A 252 10.61 14.32 -5.25
N GLN A 253 9.47 14.20 -4.54
CA GLN A 253 9.27 13.15 -3.55
C GLN A 253 9.23 11.74 -4.18
N VAL A 254 8.68 11.60 -5.39
CA VAL A 254 8.71 10.32 -6.12
C VAL A 254 10.14 9.93 -6.43
N ASP A 255 10.94 10.83 -7.00
CA ASP A 255 12.32 10.59 -7.37
C ASP A 255 13.21 10.30 -6.15
N GLU A 256 13.08 11.09 -5.08
CA GLU A 256 13.82 10.90 -3.83
C GLU A 256 13.50 9.53 -3.20
N ASN A 257 12.23 9.23 -3.00
CA ASN A 257 11.82 7.96 -2.36
C ASN A 257 12.19 6.75 -3.21
N ALA A 258 12.02 6.83 -4.54
CA ALA A 258 12.44 5.77 -5.45
C ALA A 258 13.95 5.51 -5.36
N GLY A 259 14.77 6.55 -5.42
CA GLY A 259 16.21 6.44 -5.30
C GLY A 259 16.66 5.86 -3.95
N LEU A 260 16.02 6.28 -2.85
CA LEU A 260 16.33 5.76 -1.51
C LEU A 260 15.93 4.29 -1.35
N VAL A 261 14.73 3.90 -1.81
CA VAL A 261 14.29 2.50 -1.74
C VAL A 261 15.21 1.61 -2.57
N GLN A 262 15.57 1.98 -3.79
CA GLN A 262 16.53 1.22 -4.61
C GLN A 262 17.88 1.09 -3.94
N LYS A 263 18.42 2.20 -3.42
CA LYS A 263 19.72 2.21 -2.74
C LYS A 263 19.80 1.24 -1.58
N PHE A 264 18.78 1.21 -0.72
CA PHE A 264 18.81 0.40 0.49
C PHE A 264 18.29 -1.04 0.29
N SER A 265 17.44 -1.28 -0.73
CA SER A 265 16.99 -2.64 -1.06
C SER A 265 18.06 -3.48 -1.76
N ALA A 266 19.02 -2.86 -2.46
CA ALA A 266 20.12 -3.57 -3.12
C ALA A 266 21.15 -4.17 -2.15
N VAL A 267 21.15 -3.77 -0.88
CA VAL A 267 22.12 -4.22 0.14
C VAL A 267 21.64 -5.47 0.89
N GLY A 268 20.36 -5.85 0.76
CA GLY A 268 19.69 -6.91 1.51
C GLY A 268 19.42 -8.21 0.75
N VAL A 269 20.20 -8.51 -0.34
CA VAL A 269 20.10 -9.78 -1.08
C VAL A 269 21.30 -10.67 -0.78
#